data_c981ac98de58e8ee0a2df59f49443a89
#
_entry.id   c981ac98de58e8ee0a2df59f49443a89
#
_cell.length_a   1.000
_cell.length_b   1.000
_cell.length_c   1.000
_cell.angle_alpha   90.00
_cell.angle_beta   90.00
_cell.angle_gamma   90.00
#
_symmetry.space_group_name_H-M   'P 1'
#
loop_
_entity.id
_entity.type
_entity.pdbx_description
1 polymer ?
#
loop_
_entity_poly.entity_id
_entity_poly.type
_entity_poly.pdbx_seq_one_letter_code
_entity_poly.pdbx_strand_id
1 'polypeptide(L)'
;MNYFRRLFELVGKDKVKFIFGLFFAFFKNFSFMFIFGALYIAFLNIHALTATVIWNCLMIMIGGILFHFVFRYLEDILVSAEGYVMFRNFRLQVGDELKKAPLGYFDDAKLGNIQGAMTTSINALENFTMMLVTGVIAGFGISILLTIAMLKMNVTLGLFMIPVLVILSFTLGKLYKIAMRNVPLQHKVEQEMNFAVIDMIRGMSVLRTYPINEDNPVKNMIQEKAKDLYEKKKEVDIRCEVEFSWRAKIYSFIVNAASVILIILTVHLYMHAEIDFANCMTMLVGSYLIFLGLAPLSDTAFLYAKIPGQQKYLDEVFQIPHLEEGKQTTINGPLDIRFDHVWFGYRKDTPVIKDLSFEIKQNEKVAIVGPSGCGKTTIVNLLSRFWDVDKGAIYLAGKDIREYTVETLFKQMSVVFQDVYLFNDTIMNNIRFAKPEATDQEIFDVCKKARCAEFISKLPQGYETIIGEGGANLSGGEKQRISIARALLKDAPIILLDEATSSVDPENEAEILAAIDELCKGKTVISIAHRISTVESVDHILVINDGSLQEEGKHEELIQNGGIYAGFIKSRRDAKGWRIEN
;
A
#
# COMPACT_ATOMS: atom_id res chain seq x y z
N MET A 1 3.98 -23.75 4.60
CA MET A 1 2.59 -24.22 4.86
C MET A 1 1.61 -23.07 5.12
N ASN A 2 2.03 -21.97 5.76
CA ASN A 2 1.14 -20.82 6.04
C ASN A 2 0.69 -20.02 4.80
N TYR A 3 1.56 -19.89 3.77
CA TYR A 3 1.22 -19.10 2.58
C TYR A 3 0.02 -19.65 1.79
N PHE A 4 0.06 -20.92 1.44
CA PHE A 4 -1.05 -21.56 0.71
C PHE A 4 -2.36 -21.53 1.50
N ARG A 5 -2.30 -21.72 2.83
CA ARG A 5 -3.48 -21.60 3.69
C ARG A 5 -4.07 -20.19 3.62
N ARG A 6 -3.24 -19.16 3.73
CA ARG A 6 -3.66 -17.76 3.64
C ARG A 6 -4.18 -17.39 2.25
N LEU A 7 -3.53 -17.91 1.21
CA LEU A 7 -4.00 -17.76 -0.17
C LEU A 7 -5.40 -18.36 -0.33
N PHE A 8 -5.64 -19.55 0.21
CA PHE A 8 -6.98 -20.15 0.25
C PHE A 8 -7.98 -19.36 1.10
N GLU A 9 -7.55 -18.68 2.14
CA GLU A 9 -8.40 -17.79 2.93
C GLU A 9 -8.81 -16.55 2.13
N LEU A 10 -7.88 -15.97 1.36
CA LEU A 10 -8.11 -14.82 0.49
C LEU A 10 -9.03 -15.12 -0.70
N VAL A 11 -9.00 -16.34 -1.24
CA VAL A 11 -9.93 -16.78 -2.31
C VAL A 11 -11.40 -16.73 -1.85
N GLY A 12 -11.66 -16.81 -0.55
CA GLY A 12 -12.99 -16.61 0.01
C GLY A 12 -14.02 -17.62 -0.50
N LYS A 13 -15.11 -17.14 -1.11
CA LYS A 13 -16.23 -17.97 -1.59
C LYS A 13 -15.89 -18.78 -2.86
N ASP A 14 -14.89 -18.37 -3.61
CA ASP A 14 -14.52 -18.99 -4.90
C ASP A 14 -13.45 -20.09 -4.78
N LYS A 15 -13.16 -20.56 -3.55
CA LYS A 15 -12.22 -21.68 -3.27
C LYS A 15 -12.46 -22.90 -4.15
N VAL A 16 -13.71 -23.23 -4.36
CA VAL A 16 -14.11 -24.40 -5.16
C VAL A 16 -13.69 -24.22 -6.62
N LYS A 17 -13.93 -23.05 -7.20
CA LYS A 17 -13.53 -22.73 -8.59
C LYS A 17 -12.00 -22.79 -8.74
N PHE A 18 -11.28 -22.20 -7.79
CA PHE A 18 -9.81 -22.22 -7.79
C PHE A 18 -9.25 -23.64 -7.73
N ILE A 19 -9.81 -24.51 -6.85
CA ILE A 19 -9.41 -25.94 -6.76
C ILE A 19 -9.70 -26.68 -8.08
N PHE A 20 -10.86 -26.43 -8.71
CA PHE A 20 -11.14 -27.00 -10.04
C PHE A 20 -10.15 -26.49 -11.09
N GLY A 21 -9.76 -25.21 -11.00
CA GLY A 21 -8.73 -24.67 -11.89
C GLY A 21 -7.38 -25.39 -11.75
N LEU A 22 -6.94 -25.69 -10.51
CA LEU A 22 -5.73 -26.50 -10.25
C LEU A 22 -5.85 -27.92 -10.81
N PHE A 23 -7.05 -28.52 -10.69
CA PHE A 23 -7.32 -29.81 -11.28
C PHE A 23 -7.20 -29.76 -12.81
N PHE A 24 -7.75 -28.75 -13.47
CA PHE A 24 -7.61 -28.58 -14.92
C PHE A 24 -6.16 -28.27 -15.32
N ALA A 25 -5.42 -27.51 -14.53
CA ALA A 25 -3.99 -27.28 -14.72
C ALA A 25 -3.17 -28.59 -14.72
N PHE A 26 -3.54 -29.54 -13.86
CA PHE A 26 -2.96 -30.87 -13.87
C PHE A 26 -3.40 -31.67 -15.09
N PHE A 27 -4.70 -31.73 -15.38
CA PHE A 27 -5.26 -32.56 -16.44
C PHE A 27 -4.85 -32.10 -17.84
N LYS A 28 -4.60 -30.80 -18.08
CA LYS A 28 -4.11 -30.36 -19.40
C LYS A 28 -2.83 -31.11 -19.83
N ASN A 29 -2.02 -31.56 -18.85
CA ASN A 29 -0.79 -32.31 -19.13
C ASN A 29 -1.06 -33.70 -19.75
N PHE A 30 -2.28 -34.23 -19.61
CA PHE A 30 -2.67 -35.45 -20.32
C PHE A 30 -2.61 -35.30 -21.84
N SER A 31 -2.61 -34.07 -22.37
CA SER A 31 -2.42 -33.82 -23.81
C SER A 31 -1.13 -34.44 -24.35
N PHE A 32 -0.09 -34.55 -23.52
CA PHE A 32 1.15 -35.22 -23.89
C PHE A 32 0.96 -36.72 -24.12
N MET A 33 -0.02 -37.38 -23.48
CA MET A 33 -0.31 -38.80 -23.70
C MET A 33 -0.85 -39.06 -25.13
N PHE A 34 -1.57 -38.08 -25.72
CA PHE A 34 -2.00 -38.18 -27.12
C PHE A 34 -0.80 -38.17 -28.08
N ILE A 35 0.18 -37.30 -27.81
CA ILE A 35 1.42 -37.25 -28.60
C ILE A 35 2.17 -38.60 -28.48
N PHE A 36 2.29 -39.13 -27.26
CA PHE A 36 2.90 -40.44 -27.02
C PHE A 36 2.17 -41.56 -27.73
N GLY A 37 0.84 -41.59 -27.65
CA GLY A 37 0.01 -42.58 -28.34
C GLY A 37 0.15 -42.51 -29.86
N ALA A 38 0.16 -41.31 -30.44
CA ALA A 38 0.36 -41.12 -31.87
C ALA A 38 1.76 -41.57 -32.32
N LEU A 39 2.81 -41.20 -31.58
CA LEU A 39 4.18 -41.64 -31.86
C LEU A 39 4.34 -43.15 -31.76
N TYR A 40 3.77 -43.76 -30.71
CA TYR A 40 3.83 -45.22 -30.54
C TYR A 40 3.14 -45.94 -31.72
N ILE A 41 1.95 -45.50 -32.14
CA ILE A 41 1.23 -46.09 -33.29
C ILE A 41 2.03 -45.87 -34.58
N ALA A 42 2.65 -44.72 -34.79
CA ALA A 42 3.45 -44.43 -35.97
C ALA A 42 4.69 -45.34 -36.03
N PHE A 43 5.42 -45.50 -34.91
CA PHE A 43 6.60 -46.36 -34.85
C PHE A 43 6.28 -47.86 -34.92
N LEU A 44 5.14 -48.28 -34.37
CA LEU A 44 4.65 -49.65 -34.46
C LEU A 44 4.40 -50.09 -35.93
N ASN A 45 3.95 -49.16 -36.77
CA ASN A 45 3.60 -49.38 -38.14
C ASN A 45 4.66 -48.85 -39.15
N ILE A 46 5.89 -48.60 -38.72
CA ILE A 46 6.90 -47.90 -39.54
C ILE A 46 7.20 -48.61 -40.87
N HIS A 47 7.10 -49.93 -40.89
CA HIS A 47 7.37 -50.74 -42.09
C HIS A 47 6.10 -50.91 -42.98
N ALA A 48 4.92 -50.53 -42.53
CA ALA A 48 3.64 -50.64 -43.23
C ALA A 48 2.79 -49.39 -43.03
N LEU A 49 3.36 -48.20 -43.28
CA LEU A 49 2.66 -46.93 -43.16
C LEU A 49 1.56 -46.82 -44.24
N THR A 50 0.34 -47.05 -43.82
CA THR A 50 -0.85 -46.84 -44.67
C THR A 50 -1.45 -45.47 -44.43
N ALA A 51 -2.20 -44.96 -45.41
CA ALA A 51 -2.94 -43.70 -45.24
C ALA A 51 -3.83 -43.72 -43.98
N THR A 52 -4.41 -44.87 -43.64
CA THR A 52 -5.24 -45.07 -42.45
C THR A 52 -4.45 -44.84 -41.15
N VAL A 53 -3.22 -45.34 -41.04
CA VAL A 53 -2.34 -45.15 -39.87
C VAL A 53 -1.99 -43.66 -39.72
N ILE A 54 -1.65 -43.00 -40.83
CA ILE A 54 -1.37 -41.56 -40.84
C ILE A 54 -2.57 -40.74 -40.36
N TRP A 55 -3.75 -41.03 -40.88
CA TRP A 55 -5.00 -40.38 -40.48
C TRP A 55 -5.31 -40.61 -38.99
N ASN A 56 -5.11 -41.84 -38.47
CA ASN A 56 -5.32 -42.12 -37.04
C ASN A 56 -4.36 -41.33 -36.17
N CYS A 57 -3.08 -41.27 -36.49
CA CYS A 57 -2.10 -40.47 -35.79
C CYS A 57 -2.46 -38.98 -35.81
N LEU A 58 -2.86 -38.45 -36.97
CA LEU A 58 -3.30 -37.07 -37.14
C LEU A 58 -4.54 -36.74 -36.27
N MET A 59 -5.54 -37.61 -36.27
CA MET A 59 -6.75 -37.45 -35.47
C MET A 59 -6.47 -37.51 -33.97
N ILE A 60 -5.54 -38.38 -33.51
CA ILE A 60 -5.08 -38.44 -32.12
C ILE A 60 -4.39 -37.12 -31.75
N MET A 61 -3.48 -36.61 -32.59
CA MET A 61 -2.80 -35.34 -32.34
C MET A 61 -3.75 -34.13 -32.31
N ILE A 62 -4.70 -34.06 -33.25
CA ILE A 62 -5.74 -33.01 -33.23
C ILE A 62 -6.57 -33.12 -31.94
N GLY A 63 -6.97 -34.32 -31.55
CA GLY A 63 -7.67 -34.56 -30.29
C GLY A 63 -6.86 -34.07 -29.08
N GLY A 64 -5.54 -34.33 -29.07
CA GLY A 64 -4.61 -33.84 -28.05
C GLY A 64 -4.50 -32.30 -28.00
N ILE A 65 -4.46 -31.66 -29.17
CA ILE A 65 -4.43 -30.18 -29.26
C ILE A 65 -5.73 -29.59 -28.76
N LEU A 66 -6.89 -30.13 -29.17
CA LEU A 66 -8.20 -29.68 -28.69
C LEU A 66 -8.35 -29.88 -27.18
N PHE A 67 -7.93 -31.04 -26.68
CA PHE A 67 -7.91 -31.33 -25.24
C PHE A 67 -7.05 -30.30 -24.48
N HIS A 68 -5.83 -30.06 -24.95
CA HIS A 68 -4.92 -29.06 -24.36
C HIS A 68 -5.57 -27.67 -24.35
N PHE A 69 -6.15 -27.26 -25.47
CA PHE A 69 -6.79 -25.96 -25.61
C PHE A 69 -7.97 -25.78 -24.63
N VAL A 70 -8.86 -26.77 -24.55
CA VAL A 70 -10.03 -26.71 -23.65
C VAL A 70 -9.58 -26.64 -22.17
N PHE A 71 -8.67 -27.52 -21.76
CA PHE A 71 -8.22 -27.57 -20.37
C PHE A 71 -7.37 -26.36 -20.00
N ARG A 72 -6.58 -25.81 -20.93
CA ARG A 72 -5.88 -24.56 -20.73
C ARG A 72 -6.82 -23.38 -20.60
N TYR A 73 -7.82 -23.30 -21.43
CA TYR A 73 -8.85 -22.25 -21.35
C TYR A 73 -9.59 -22.28 -20.00
N LEU A 74 -9.94 -23.47 -19.52
CA LEU A 74 -10.57 -23.65 -18.20
C LEU A 74 -9.62 -23.28 -17.06
N GLU A 75 -8.33 -23.63 -17.16
CA GLU A 75 -7.31 -23.20 -16.20
C GLU A 75 -7.19 -21.67 -16.17
N ASP A 76 -7.04 -21.03 -17.33
CA ASP A 76 -6.86 -19.58 -17.42
C ASP A 76 -8.06 -18.82 -16.79
N ILE A 77 -9.30 -19.29 -17.00
CA ILE A 77 -10.49 -18.70 -16.37
C ILE A 77 -10.54 -18.97 -14.87
N LEU A 78 -10.27 -20.20 -14.43
CA LEU A 78 -10.50 -20.61 -13.05
C LEU A 78 -9.29 -20.34 -12.12
N VAL A 79 -8.09 -20.17 -12.64
CA VAL A 79 -6.91 -19.83 -11.85
C VAL A 79 -6.53 -18.38 -12.04
N SER A 80 -6.27 -17.95 -13.28
CA SER A 80 -5.74 -16.61 -13.53
C SER A 80 -6.79 -15.54 -13.31
N ALA A 81 -8.01 -15.69 -13.86
CA ALA A 81 -9.06 -14.68 -13.69
C ALA A 81 -9.53 -14.57 -12.23
N GLU A 82 -9.74 -15.71 -11.55
CA GLU A 82 -10.10 -15.70 -10.12
C GLU A 82 -8.94 -15.18 -9.26
N GLY A 83 -7.70 -15.39 -9.67
CA GLY A 83 -6.53 -14.79 -9.04
C GLY A 83 -6.56 -13.26 -9.05
N TYR A 84 -6.86 -12.65 -10.20
CA TYR A 84 -7.02 -11.19 -10.29
C TYR A 84 -8.17 -10.67 -9.42
N VAL A 85 -9.31 -11.38 -9.39
CA VAL A 85 -10.44 -11.05 -8.51
C VAL A 85 -10.03 -11.12 -7.03
N MET A 86 -9.28 -12.14 -6.64
CA MET A 86 -8.76 -12.30 -5.27
C MET A 86 -7.87 -11.11 -4.87
N PHE A 87 -6.90 -10.73 -5.69
CA PHE A 87 -6.00 -9.62 -5.36
C PHE A 87 -6.71 -8.26 -5.41
N ARG A 88 -7.71 -8.08 -6.29
CA ARG A 88 -8.62 -6.92 -6.22
C ARG A 88 -9.32 -6.84 -4.88
N ASN A 89 -9.93 -7.94 -4.42
CA ASN A 89 -10.64 -7.99 -3.14
C ASN A 89 -9.70 -7.73 -1.97
N PHE A 90 -8.47 -8.26 -2.03
CA PHE A 90 -7.44 -7.97 -1.04
C PHE A 90 -7.10 -6.48 -0.98
N ARG A 91 -6.91 -5.81 -2.14
CA ARG A 91 -6.67 -4.35 -2.18
C ARG A 91 -7.85 -3.57 -1.58
N LEU A 92 -9.09 -3.96 -1.88
CA LEU A 92 -10.28 -3.33 -1.30
C LEU A 92 -10.34 -3.53 0.22
N GLN A 93 -10.08 -4.74 0.70
CA GLN A 93 -10.03 -5.03 2.15
C GLN A 93 -8.97 -4.18 2.86
N VAL A 94 -7.78 -4.07 2.29
CA VAL A 94 -6.73 -3.20 2.84
C VAL A 94 -7.18 -1.74 2.86
N GLY A 95 -7.84 -1.25 1.80
CA GLY A 95 -8.41 0.10 1.76
C GLY A 95 -9.44 0.32 2.86
N ASP A 96 -10.28 -0.67 3.15
CA ASP A 96 -11.28 -0.58 4.22
C ASP A 96 -10.65 -0.62 5.62
N GLU A 97 -9.57 -1.37 5.81
CA GLU A 97 -8.80 -1.36 7.06
C GLU A 97 -8.06 -0.01 7.26
N LEU A 98 -7.49 0.56 6.19
CA LEU A 98 -6.85 1.88 6.25
C LEU A 98 -7.84 2.99 6.65
N LYS A 99 -9.11 2.91 6.27
CA LYS A 99 -10.14 3.88 6.71
C LYS A 99 -10.38 3.87 8.22
N LYS A 100 -10.07 2.76 8.91
CA LYS A 100 -10.23 2.63 10.37
C LYS A 100 -8.99 3.06 11.15
N ALA A 101 -7.90 3.36 10.46
CA ALA A 101 -6.67 3.81 11.08
C ALA A 101 -6.84 5.22 11.69
N PRO A 102 -6.20 5.51 12.83
CA PRO A 102 -6.11 6.87 13.32
C PRO A 102 -5.41 7.75 12.28
N LEU A 103 -5.87 9.00 12.11
CA LEU A 103 -5.32 9.87 11.07
C LEU A 103 -3.82 10.11 11.24
N GLY A 104 -3.33 10.14 12.45
CA GLY A 104 -1.92 10.25 12.74
C GLY A 104 -1.06 9.03 12.38
N TYR A 105 -1.69 7.94 11.95
CA TYR A 105 -0.98 6.80 11.37
C TYR A 105 -0.34 7.14 10.02
N PHE A 106 -0.92 8.11 9.29
CA PHE A 106 -0.50 8.49 7.95
C PHE A 106 0.59 9.56 7.97
N ASP A 107 1.76 9.24 8.54
CA ASP A 107 2.95 10.07 8.35
C ASP A 107 3.61 9.82 6.99
N ASP A 108 4.45 10.76 6.51
CA ASP A 108 5.07 10.68 5.17
C ASP A 108 5.85 9.38 4.95
N ALA A 109 6.53 8.88 5.98
CA ALA A 109 7.31 7.65 5.90
C ALA A 109 6.41 6.42 5.73
N LYS A 110 5.31 6.37 6.48
CA LYS A 110 4.32 5.29 6.38
C LYS A 110 3.53 5.36 5.09
N LEU A 111 3.19 6.56 4.62
CA LEU A 111 2.49 6.76 3.34
C LEU A 111 3.29 6.14 2.18
N GLY A 112 4.60 6.39 2.11
CA GLY A 112 5.48 5.77 1.12
C GLY A 112 5.54 4.24 1.22
N ASN A 113 5.56 3.70 2.45
CA ASN A 113 5.53 2.25 2.67
C ASN A 113 4.19 1.64 2.25
N ILE A 114 3.06 2.27 2.59
CA ILE A 114 1.72 1.83 2.18
C ILE A 114 1.59 1.84 0.67
N GLN A 115 2.03 2.91 0.01
CA GLN A 115 2.04 3.00 -1.45
C GLN A 115 2.87 1.87 -2.08
N GLY A 116 4.10 1.65 -1.61
CA GLY A 116 4.96 0.56 -2.07
C GLY A 116 4.33 -0.82 -1.86
N ALA A 117 3.68 -1.03 -0.71
CA ALA A 117 2.96 -2.26 -0.41
C ALA A 117 1.77 -2.48 -1.36
N MET A 118 0.92 -1.48 -1.57
CA MET A 118 -0.29 -1.56 -2.40
C MET A 118 0.01 -1.72 -3.88
N THR A 119 1.06 -1.08 -4.39
CA THR A 119 1.39 -1.10 -5.83
C THR A 119 2.43 -2.17 -6.17
N THR A 120 3.58 -2.18 -5.52
CA THR A 120 4.70 -3.04 -5.88
C THR A 120 4.58 -4.45 -5.28
N SER A 121 4.36 -4.54 -3.96
CA SER A 121 4.40 -5.84 -3.28
C SER A 121 3.19 -6.70 -3.58
N ILE A 122 1.99 -6.12 -3.64
CA ILE A 122 0.77 -6.87 -4.01
C ILE A 122 0.86 -7.31 -5.48
N ASN A 123 1.33 -6.45 -6.41
CA ASN A 123 1.50 -6.83 -7.82
C ASN A 123 2.56 -7.96 -7.98
N ALA A 124 3.64 -7.90 -7.21
CA ALA A 124 4.64 -8.96 -7.22
C ALA A 124 4.06 -10.30 -6.73
N LEU A 125 3.29 -10.28 -5.64
CA LEU A 125 2.60 -11.48 -5.14
C LEU A 125 1.59 -12.03 -6.14
N GLU A 126 0.80 -11.15 -6.78
CA GLU A 126 -0.18 -11.52 -7.80
C GLU A 126 0.49 -12.27 -8.96
N ASN A 127 1.52 -11.68 -9.56
CA ASN A 127 2.24 -12.25 -10.68
C ASN A 127 2.98 -13.56 -10.30
N PHE A 128 3.69 -13.56 -9.17
CA PHE A 128 4.43 -14.75 -8.74
C PHE A 128 3.50 -15.91 -8.38
N THR A 129 2.38 -15.63 -7.71
CA THR A 129 1.44 -16.68 -7.30
C THR A 129 0.85 -17.41 -8.51
N MET A 130 0.40 -16.66 -9.52
CA MET A 130 -0.18 -17.26 -10.73
C MET A 130 0.86 -18.09 -11.50
N MET A 131 2.04 -17.52 -11.72
CA MET A 131 3.14 -18.21 -12.42
C MET A 131 3.59 -19.48 -11.71
N LEU A 132 3.67 -19.46 -10.38
CA LEU A 132 4.16 -20.59 -9.58
C LEU A 132 3.17 -21.74 -9.53
N VAL A 133 1.89 -21.44 -9.29
CA VAL A 133 0.85 -22.47 -9.20
C VAL A 133 0.78 -23.26 -10.51
N THR A 134 0.74 -22.57 -11.65
CA THR A 134 0.67 -23.23 -12.96
C THR A 134 1.98 -23.93 -13.33
N GLY A 135 3.14 -23.31 -13.09
CA GLY A 135 4.47 -23.85 -13.47
C GLY A 135 4.83 -25.12 -12.71
N VAL A 136 4.61 -25.16 -11.38
CA VAL A 136 4.93 -26.33 -10.57
C VAL A 136 4.00 -27.50 -10.87
N ILE A 137 2.70 -27.23 -10.97
CA ILE A 137 1.73 -28.27 -11.33
C ILE A 137 2.02 -28.83 -12.71
N ALA A 138 2.41 -27.99 -13.68
CA ALA A 138 2.79 -28.45 -15.01
C ALA A 138 4.05 -29.33 -14.95
N GLY A 139 5.14 -28.86 -14.33
CA GLY A 139 6.41 -29.58 -14.31
C GLY A 139 6.32 -30.95 -13.62
N PHE A 140 5.80 -31.00 -12.40
CA PHE A 140 5.60 -32.27 -11.70
C PHE A 140 4.51 -33.12 -12.33
N GLY A 141 3.41 -32.49 -12.82
CA GLY A 141 2.31 -33.20 -13.45
C GLY A 141 2.75 -33.96 -14.68
N ILE A 142 3.46 -33.32 -15.60
CA ILE A 142 4.03 -34.01 -16.80
C ILE A 142 4.94 -35.14 -16.37
N SER A 143 5.86 -34.89 -15.43
CA SER A 143 6.87 -35.88 -15.03
C SER A 143 6.27 -37.12 -14.39
N ILE A 144 5.25 -36.95 -13.53
CA ILE A 144 4.53 -38.05 -12.90
C ILE A 144 3.75 -38.86 -13.95
N LEU A 145 3.01 -38.18 -14.84
CA LEU A 145 2.22 -38.85 -15.88
C LEU A 145 3.10 -39.68 -16.83
N LEU A 146 4.19 -39.09 -17.30
CA LEU A 146 5.13 -39.78 -18.18
C LEU A 146 5.86 -40.93 -17.48
N THR A 147 6.19 -40.78 -16.17
CA THR A 147 6.74 -41.87 -15.37
C THR A 147 5.75 -43.05 -15.26
N ILE A 148 4.46 -42.76 -15.07
CA ILE A 148 3.40 -43.78 -15.06
C ILE A 148 3.29 -44.46 -16.43
N ALA A 149 3.35 -43.69 -17.52
CA ALA A 149 3.35 -44.24 -18.87
C ALA A 149 4.56 -45.17 -19.11
N MET A 150 5.75 -44.74 -18.70
CA MET A 150 6.96 -45.57 -18.80
C MET A 150 6.87 -46.85 -17.97
N LEU A 151 6.31 -46.79 -16.75
CA LEU A 151 6.08 -47.99 -15.93
C LEU A 151 5.17 -49.01 -16.62
N LYS A 152 4.17 -48.55 -17.37
CA LYS A 152 3.28 -49.43 -18.15
C LYS A 152 3.96 -50.04 -19.36
N MET A 153 4.88 -49.32 -20.00
CA MET A 153 5.60 -49.79 -21.17
C MET A 153 6.80 -50.70 -20.80
N ASN A 154 7.58 -50.30 -19.79
CA ASN A 154 8.66 -51.09 -19.23
C ASN A 154 8.91 -50.74 -17.76
N VAL A 155 8.82 -51.74 -16.88
CA VAL A 155 8.93 -51.57 -15.41
C VAL A 155 10.32 -51.07 -15.01
N THR A 156 11.39 -51.48 -15.66
CA THR A 156 12.78 -51.09 -15.36
C THR A 156 12.96 -49.57 -15.53
N LEU A 157 12.49 -49.01 -16.67
CA LEU A 157 12.59 -47.58 -16.96
C LEU A 157 11.73 -46.74 -16.01
N GLY A 158 10.52 -47.19 -15.74
CA GLY A 158 9.63 -46.48 -14.80
C GLY A 158 10.16 -46.49 -13.36
N LEU A 159 10.71 -47.63 -12.89
CA LEU A 159 11.35 -47.75 -11.57
C LEU A 159 12.59 -46.87 -11.44
N PHE A 160 13.37 -46.69 -12.51
CA PHE A 160 14.52 -45.77 -12.53
C PHE A 160 14.08 -44.32 -12.30
N MET A 161 12.92 -43.89 -12.81
CA MET A 161 12.45 -42.53 -12.67
C MET A 161 12.03 -42.17 -11.25
N ILE A 162 11.58 -43.12 -10.43
CA ILE A 162 11.13 -42.85 -9.06
C ILE A 162 12.25 -42.22 -8.19
N PRO A 163 13.45 -42.86 -8.04
CA PRO A 163 14.55 -42.28 -7.27
C PRO A 163 15.03 -40.94 -7.89
N VAL A 164 15.02 -40.79 -9.22
CA VAL A 164 15.36 -39.54 -9.87
C VAL A 164 14.43 -38.40 -9.42
N LEU A 165 13.11 -38.61 -9.45
CA LEU A 165 12.14 -37.61 -8.99
C LEU A 165 12.32 -37.28 -7.50
N VAL A 166 12.65 -38.26 -6.65
CA VAL A 166 12.94 -38.03 -5.22
C VAL A 166 14.19 -37.18 -5.04
N ILE A 167 15.29 -37.48 -5.76
CA ILE A 167 16.55 -36.72 -5.71
C ILE A 167 16.32 -35.27 -6.19
N LEU A 168 15.59 -35.09 -7.29
CA LEU A 168 15.27 -33.77 -7.83
C LEU A 168 14.39 -32.96 -6.85
N SER A 169 13.40 -33.59 -6.23
CA SER A 169 12.58 -32.95 -5.21
C SER A 169 13.40 -32.53 -3.99
N PHE A 170 14.35 -33.38 -3.56
CA PHE A 170 15.25 -33.06 -2.44
C PHE A 170 16.20 -31.92 -2.77
N THR A 171 16.80 -31.91 -3.96
CA THR A 171 17.68 -30.82 -4.40
C THR A 171 16.93 -29.52 -4.59
N LEU A 172 15.69 -29.55 -5.11
CA LEU A 172 14.80 -28.39 -5.21
C LEU A 172 14.47 -27.82 -3.82
N GLY A 173 14.21 -28.68 -2.84
CA GLY A 173 13.98 -28.28 -1.45
C GLY A 173 15.19 -27.57 -0.81
N LYS A 174 16.43 -28.00 -1.16
CA LYS A 174 17.66 -27.32 -0.74
C LYS A 174 17.82 -25.96 -1.41
N LEU A 175 17.54 -25.86 -2.72
CA LEU A 175 17.54 -24.60 -3.46
C LEU A 175 16.56 -23.58 -2.82
N TYR A 176 15.36 -24.03 -2.54
CA TYR A 176 14.36 -23.21 -1.86
C TYR A 176 14.83 -22.67 -0.49
N LYS A 177 15.45 -23.53 0.34
CA LYS A 177 15.99 -23.11 1.66
C LYS A 177 17.07 -22.03 1.54
N ILE A 178 17.93 -22.12 0.51
CA ILE A 178 18.98 -21.12 0.27
C ILE A 178 18.38 -19.82 -0.22
N ALA A 179 17.46 -19.88 -1.16
CA ALA A 179 16.75 -18.71 -1.65
C ALA A 179 16.00 -18.00 -0.50
N MET A 180 15.33 -18.74 0.39
CA MET A 180 14.68 -18.23 1.59
C MET A 180 15.63 -17.52 2.57
N ARG A 181 16.91 -17.90 2.61
CA ARG A 181 17.91 -17.21 3.42
C ARG A 181 18.43 -15.95 2.76
N ASN A 182 18.59 -15.97 1.45
CA ASN A 182 19.23 -14.90 0.67
C ASN A 182 18.28 -13.76 0.32
N VAL A 183 17.01 -14.05 0.01
CA VAL A 183 16.00 -13.05 -0.39
C VAL A 183 15.79 -11.94 0.65
N PRO A 184 15.65 -12.21 1.97
CA PRO A 184 15.51 -11.14 2.96
C PRO A 184 16.71 -10.21 3.02
N LEU A 185 17.93 -10.73 2.80
CA LEU A 185 19.15 -9.93 2.79
C LEU A 185 19.18 -8.99 1.57
N GLN A 186 18.84 -9.50 0.39
CA GLN A 186 18.73 -8.69 -0.82
C GLN A 186 17.67 -7.61 -0.66
N HIS A 187 16.49 -7.95 -0.14
CA HIS A 187 15.39 -7.02 0.07
C HIS A 187 15.76 -5.88 1.03
N LYS A 188 16.47 -6.19 2.13
CA LYS A 188 16.91 -5.18 3.09
C LYS A 188 17.84 -4.15 2.44
N VAL A 189 18.84 -4.61 1.68
CA VAL A 189 19.79 -3.72 1.01
C VAL A 189 19.12 -2.91 -0.09
N GLU A 190 18.17 -3.50 -0.82
CA GLU A 190 17.36 -2.81 -1.81
C GLU A 190 16.51 -1.69 -1.21
N GLN A 191 15.90 -1.92 -0.04
CA GLN A 191 15.18 -0.89 0.70
C GLN A 191 16.10 0.25 1.14
N GLU A 192 17.26 -0.06 1.76
CA GLU A 192 18.24 0.95 2.15
C GLU A 192 18.66 1.82 0.96
N MET A 193 18.90 1.20 -0.21
CA MET A 193 19.23 1.91 -1.45
C MET A 193 18.08 2.78 -1.94
N ASN A 194 16.86 2.26 -1.98
CA ASN A 194 15.69 3.00 -2.44
C ASN A 194 15.43 4.24 -1.57
N PHE A 195 15.58 4.13 -0.24
CA PHE A 195 15.48 5.29 0.64
C PHE A 195 16.53 6.34 0.34
N ALA A 196 17.78 5.95 0.12
CA ALA A 196 18.86 6.89 -0.22
C ALA A 196 18.63 7.59 -1.57
N VAL A 197 18.10 6.88 -2.56
CA VAL A 197 17.75 7.45 -3.87
C VAL A 197 16.61 8.46 -3.75
N ILE A 198 15.55 8.13 -3.02
CA ILE A 198 14.43 9.04 -2.79
C ILE A 198 14.89 10.30 -2.05
N ASP A 199 15.71 10.14 -1.02
CA ASP A 199 16.27 11.25 -0.25
C ASP A 199 17.12 12.18 -1.16
N MET A 200 17.97 11.61 -2.01
CA MET A 200 18.74 12.35 -2.99
C MET A 200 17.85 13.11 -3.99
N ILE A 201 16.78 12.48 -4.49
CA ILE A 201 15.84 13.11 -5.43
C ILE A 201 15.09 14.27 -4.76
N ARG A 202 14.60 14.08 -3.53
CA ARG A 202 13.93 15.13 -2.73
C ARG A 202 14.87 16.30 -2.44
N GLY A 203 16.13 16.00 -2.13
CA GLY A 203 17.18 17.00 -1.90
C GLY A 203 17.77 17.62 -3.15
N MET A 204 17.36 17.23 -4.36
CA MET A 204 18.00 17.67 -5.63
C MET A 204 17.93 19.19 -5.84
N SER A 205 16.85 19.84 -5.42
CA SER A 205 16.70 21.30 -5.48
C SER A 205 17.77 21.99 -4.62
N VAL A 206 18.02 21.48 -3.41
CA VAL A 206 19.05 22.00 -2.51
C VAL A 206 20.44 21.73 -3.09
N LEU A 207 20.69 20.52 -3.60
CA LEU A 207 21.98 20.17 -4.21
C LEU A 207 22.31 21.01 -5.45
N ARG A 208 21.28 21.50 -6.19
CA ARG A 208 21.48 22.39 -7.35
C ARG A 208 21.64 23.86 -7.01
N THR A 209 21.05 24.32 -5.90
CA THR A 209 21.07 25.75 -5.52
C THR A 209 22.43 26.17 -4.92
N TYR A 210 23.15 25.24 -4.35
CA TYR A 210 24.46 25.53 -3.79
C TYR A 210 25.56 25.17 -4.81
N PRO A 211 26.51 26.11 -5.08
CA PRO A 211 27.57 25.89 -6.07
C PRO A 211 28.40 24.68 -5.66
N ILE A 212 28.55 23.81 -6.64
CA ILE A 212 29.19 22.53 -6.50
C ILE A 212 30.68 22.73 -6.81
N ASN A 213 31.44 23.16 -5.82
CA ASN A 213 32.90 23.02 -5.90
C ASN A 213 33.22 21.55 -5.60
N GLU A 214 34.21 20.99 -6.32
CA GLU A 214 34.66 19.60 -6.15
C GLU A 214 35.04 19.28 -4.69
N ASP A 215 35.32 20.29 -3.89
CA ASP A 215 35.71 20.21 -2.47
C ASP A 215 34.53 20.33 -1.48
N ASN A 216 33.27 20.30 -1.90
CA ASN A 216 32.14 20.40 -0.96
C ASN A 216 31.94 19.05 -0.20
N PRO A 217 32.32 18.97 1.09
CA PRO A 217 32.32 17.71 1.83
C PRO A 217 30.91 17.11 2.00
N VAL A 218 29.86 17.91 2.02
CA VAL A 218 28.47 17.44 2.19
C VAL A 218 27.95 16.77 0.92
N LYS A 219 28.27 17.31 -0.26
CA LYS A 219 27.90 16.70 -1.54
C LYS A 219 28.61 15.38 -1.74
N ASN A 220 29.92 15.36 -1.45
CA ASN A 220 30.72 14.15 -1.55
C ASN A 220 30.16 13.09 -0.61
N MET A 221 29.78 13.45 0.62
CA MET A 221 29.18 12.54 1.61
C MET A 221 27.87 11.92 1.09
N ILE A 222 26.97 12.66 0.46
CA ILE A 222 25.70 12.14 -0.10
C ILE A 222 25.96 11.22 -1.28
N GLN A 223 26.86 11.61 -2.19
CA GLN A 223 27.24 10.80 -3.35
C GLN A 223 27.99 9.54 -2.92
N GLU A 224 28.94 9.64 -1.98
CA GLU A 224 29.65 8.49 -1.42
C GLU A 224 28.71 7.53 -0.71
N LYS A 225 27.78 8.02 0.11
CA LYS A 225 26.77 7.18 0.75
C LYS A 225 25.91 6.43 -0.26
N ALA A 226 25.47 7.09 -1.33
CA ALA A 226 24.72 6.43 -2.39
C ALA A 226 25.60 5.40 -3.11
N LYS A 227 26.85 5.74 -3.43
CA LYS A 227 27.83 4.86 -4.07
C LYS A 227 28.12 3.63 -3.21
N ASP A 228 28.34 3.81 -1.90
CA ASP A 228 28.57 2.72 -0.96
C ASP A 228 27.38 1.76 -0.87
N LEU A 229 26.16 2.30 -0.91
CA LEU A 229 24.95 1.48 -0.94
C LEU A 229 24.78 0.71 -2.26
N TYR A 230 25.15 1.31 -3.39
CA TYR A 230 25.18 0.60 -4.68
C TYR A 230 26.22 -0.52 -4.69
N GLU A 231 27.44 -0.26 -4.19
CA GLU A 231 28.49 -1.29 -4.09
C GLU A 231 28.05 -2.41 -3.12
N LYS A 232 27.51 -2.06 -1.95
CA LYS A 232 26.96 -3.02 -0.99
C LYS A 232 25.86 -3.89 -1.63
N LYS A 233 24.94 -3.27 -2.39
CA LYS A 233 23.89 -4.02 -3.11
C LYS A 233 24.51 -4.97 -4.13
N LYS A 234 25.43 -4.49 -4.94
CA LYS A 234 26.13 -5.30 -5.93
C LYS A 234 26.85 -6.49 -5.30
N GLU A 235 27.56 -6.30 -4.18
CA GLU A 235 28.26 -7.37 -3.47
C GLU A 235 27.28 -8.43 -2.93
N VAL A 236 26.17 -7.98 -2.32
CA VAL A 236 25.14 -8.88 -1.80
C VAL A 236 24.47 -9.64 -2.93
N ASP A 237 24.10 -8.97 -4.04
CA ASP A 237 23.44 -9.60 -5.18
C ASP A 237 24.37 -10.63 -5.84
N ILE A 238 25.63 -10.29 -6.09
CA ILE A 238 26.62 -11.23 -6.67
C ILE A 238 26.82 -12.45 -5.75
N ARG A 239 26.98 -12.22 -4.44
CA ARG A 239 27.18 -13.31 -3.48
C ARG A 239 25.97 -14.25 -3.44
N CYS A 240 24.76 -13.69 -3.38
CA CYS A 240 23.52 -14.47 -3.37
C CYS A 240 23.30 -15.22 -4.69
N GLU A 241 23.58 -14.57 -5.82
CA GLU A 241 23.48 -15.15 -7.15
C GLU A 241 24.48 -16.31 -7.35
N VAL A 242 25.75 -16.12 -7.00
CA VAL A 242 26.77 -17.17 -7.10
C VAL A 242 26.40 -18.38 -6.23
N GLU A 243 25.92 -18.13 -5.00
CA GLU A 243 25.53 -19.20 -4.10
C GLU A 243 24.31 -19.99 -4.60
N PHE A 244 23.32 -19.33 -5.17
CA PHE A 244 22.14 -19.95 -5.75
C PHE A 244 22.46 -20.66 -7.06
N SER A 245 23.12 -19.97 -7.98
CA SER A 245 23.42 -20.41 -9.34
C SER A 245 24.25 -21.70 -9.36
N TRP A 246 25.26 -21.80 -8.49
CA TRP A 246 26.06 -23.04 -8.39
C TRP A 246 25.18 -24.23 -8.06
N ARG A 247 24.25 -24.12 -7.15
CA ARG A 247 23.36 -25.22 -6.77
C ARG A 247 22.26 -25.49 -7.79
N ALA A 248 21.77 -24.43 -8.45
CA ALA A 248 20.87 -24.57 -9.59
C ALA A 248 21.54 -25.33 -10.75
N LYS A 249 22.85 -25.08 -10.98
CA LYS A 249 23.63 -25.85 -11.95
C LYS A 249 23.80 -27.33 -11.57
N ILE A 250 23.95 -27.63 -10.25
CA ILE A 250 23.94 -29.03 -9.78
C ILE A 250 22.57 -29.67 -10.06
N TYR A 251 21.46 -28.97 -9.81
CA TYR A 251 20.13 -29.46 -10.15
C TYR A 251 20.01 -29.74 -11.65
N SER A 252 20.39 -28.78 -12.51
CA SER A 252 20.39 -28.95 -13.96
C SER A 252 21.30 -30.08 -14.44
N PHE A 253 22.46 -30.26 -13.79
CA PHE A 253 23.35 -31.39 -14.08
C PHE A 253 22.68 -32.73 -13.77
N ILE A 254 22.01 -32.86 -12.61
CA ILE A 254 21.27 -34.07 -12.24
C ILE A 254 20.15 -34.35 -13.25
N VAL A 255 19.40 -33.33 -13.67
CA VAL A 255 18.35 -33.42 -14.69
C VAL A 255 18.92 -33.97 -15.99
N ASN A 256 20.01 -33.37 -16.50
CA ASN A 256 20.63 -33.78 -17.75
C ASN A 256 21.31 -35.19 -17.66
N ALA A 257 22.00 -35.46 -16.54
CA ALA A 257 22.61 -36.77 -16.32
C ALA A 257 21.55 -37.89 -16.27
N ALA A 258 20.44 -37.64 -15.56
CA ALA A 258 19.33 -38.59 -15.51
C ALA A 258 18.69 -38.81 -16.90
N SER A 259 18.57 -37.75 -17.73
CA SER A 259 18.12 -37.87 -19.11
C SER A 259 19.06 -38.77 -19.94
N VAL A 260 20.35 -38.52 -19.86
CA VAL A 260 21.35 -39.33 -20.58
C VAL A 260 21.33 -40.79 -20.13
N ILE A 261 21.29 -41.05 -18.82
CA ILE A 261 21.21 -42.42 -18.27
C ILE A 261 19.93 -43.11 -18.76
N LEU A 262 18.80 -42.42 -18.75
CA LEU A 262 17.53 -42.98 -19.22
C LEU A 262 17.58 -43.34 -20.71
N ILE A 263 18.19 -42.48 -21.53
CA ILE A 263 18.41 -42.74 -22.95
C ILE A 263 19.30 -44.00 -23.14
N ILE A 264 20.43 -44.05 -22.44
CA ILE A 264 21.36 -45.21 -22.52
C ILE A 264 20.66 -46.51 -22.09
N LEU A 265 19.91 -46.46 -20.99
CA LEU A 265 19.15 -47.59 -20.47
C LEU A 265 18.07 -48.06 -21.47
N THR A 266 17.37 -47.13 -22.12
CA THR A 266 16.36 -47.41 -23.14
C THR A 266 17.00 -48.13 -24.35
N VAL A 267 18.13 -47.62 -24.85
CA VAL A 267 18.86 -48.24 -25.95
C VAL A 267 19.42 -49.63 -25.56
N HIS A 268 19.93 -49.78 -24.33
CA HIS A 268 20.43 -51.06 -23.81
C HIS A 268 19.32 -52.12 -23.78
N LEU A 269 18.15 -51.80 -23.28
CA LEU A 269 16.99 -52.71 -23.24
C LEU A 269 16.54 -53.10 -24.67
N TYR A 270 16.62 -52.17 -25.62
CA TYR A 270 16.33 -52.45 -27.03
C TYR A 270 17.36 -53.42 -27.65
N MET A 271 18.66 -53.21 -27.39
CA MET A 271 19.72 -54.09 -27.89
C MET A 271 19.63 -55.52 -27.35
N HIS A 272 19.07 -55.70 -26.18
CA HIS A 272 18.82 -56.99 -25.55
C HIS A 272 17.44 -57.60 -25.92
N ALA A 273 16.72 -56.97 -26.84
CA ALA A 273 15.39 -57.38 -27.29
C ALA A 273 14.32 -57.43 -26.15
N GLU A 274 14.54 -56.70 -25.05
CA GLU A 274 13.55 -56.58 -23.95
C GLU A 274 12.41 -55.60 -24.28
N ILE A 275 12.64 -54.69 -25.21
CA ILE A 275 11.62 -53.76 -25.75
C ILE A 275 11.68 -53.75 -27.28
N ASP A 276 10.55 -53.54 -27.91
CA ASP A 276 10.45 -53.41 -29.36
C ASP A 276 10.89 -51.99 -29.84
N PHE A 277 11.05 -51.84 -31.16
CA PHE A 277 11.49 -50.58 -31.77
C PHE A 277 10.54 -49.44 -31.46
N ALA A 278 9.22 -49.68 -31.50
CA ALA A 278 8.20 -48.65 -31.25
C ALA A 278 8.26 -48.14 -29.80
N ASN A 279 8.40 -49.08 -28.84
CA ASN A 279 8.60 -48.72 -27.43
C ASN A 279 9.90 -47.92 -27.22
N CYS A 280 11.00 -48.38 -27.82
CA CYS A 280 12.30 -47.70 -27.72
C CYS A 280 12.19 -46.25 -28.20
N MET A 281 11.71 -46.01 -29.42
CA MET A 281 11.59 -44.66 -29.99
C MET A 281 10.64 -43.76 -29.18
N THR A 282 9.51 -44.31 -28.76
CA THR A 282 8.55 -43.57 -27.95
C THR A 282 9.12 -43.16 -26.59
N MET A 283 9.89 -44.07 -25.95
CA MET A 283 10.53 -43.79 -24.66
C MET A 283 11.69 -42.80 -24.78
N LEU A 284 12.46 -42.81 -25.88
CA LEU A 284 13.47 -41.78 -26.13
C LEU A 284 12.88 -40.37 -26.19
N VAL A 285 11.76 -40.21 -26.91
CA VAL A 285 11.03 -38.92 -26.93
C VAL A 285 10.48 -38.60 -25.57
N GLY A 286 9.95 -39.60 -24.85
CA GLY A 286 9.41 -39.42 -23.50
C GLY A 286 10.47 -38.97 -22.50
N SER A 287 11.66 -39.54 -22.55
CA SER A 287 12.74 -39.13 -21.67
C SER A 287 13.06 -37.64 -21.83
N TYR A 288 13.10 -37.14 -23.06
CA TYR A 288 13.35 -35.74 -23.33
C TYR A 288 12.24 -34.85 -22.76
N LEU A 289 10.97 -35.19 -22.97
CA LEU A 289 9.82 -34.40 -22.51
C LEU A 289 9.70 -34.34 -20.97
N ILE A 290 10.01 -35.41 -20.25
CA ILE A 290 10.03 -35.42 -18.77
C ILE A 290 10.98 -34.36 -18.25
N PHE A 291 12.21 -34.38 -18.76
CA PHE A 291 13.25 -33.47 -18.25
C PHE A 291 13.07 -32.04 -18.72
N LEU A 292 12.44 -31.82 -19.89
CA LEU A 292 12.01 -30.47 -20.31
C LEU A 292 11.04 -29.82 -19.33
N GLY A 293 10.13 -30.59 -18.72
CA GLY A 293 9.21 -30.13 -17.69
C GLY A 293 9.86 -29.84 -16.33
N LEU A 294 10.93 -30.61 -15.99
CA LEU A 294 11.61 -30.48 -14.69
C LEU A 294 12.70 -29.40 -14.67
N ALA A 295 13.35 -29.13 -15.80
CA ALA A 295 14.48 -28.20 -15.87
C ALA A 295 14.14 -26.76 -15.35
N PRO A 296 13.01 -26.14 -15.69
CA PRO A 296 12.66 -24.78 -15.22
C PRO A 296 12.33 -24.68 -13.72
N LEU A 297 12.12 -25.81 -13.02
CA LEU A 297 11.74 -25.79 -11.60
C LEU A 297 12.82 -25.20 -10.68
N SER A 298 14.11 -25.24 -11.10
CA SER A 298 15.18 -24.56 -10.37
C SER A 298 14.97 -23.05 -10.29
N ASP A 299 14.53 -22.43 -11.38
CA ASP A 299 14.32 -20.97 -11.45
C ASP A 299 13.08 -20.57 -10.67
N THR A 300 12.04 -21.41 -10.68
CA THR A 300 10.85 -21.19 -9.87
C THR A 300 11.14 -21.27 -8.37
N ALA A 301 12.13 -22.01 -7.91
CA ALA A 301 12.52 -22.08 -6.49
C ALA A 301 12.94 -20.71 -5.93
N PHE A 302 13.63 -19.90 -6.73
CA PHE A 302 14.01 -18.54 -6.34
C PHE A 302 12.79 -17.61 -6.24
N LEU A 303 11.86 -17.71 -7.19
CA LEU A 303 10.61 -16.94 -7.16
C LEU A 303 9.74 -17.32 -5.95
N TYR A 304 9.67 -18.61 -5.61
CA TYR A 304 8.99 -19.09 -4.40
C TYR A 304 9.53 -18.46 -3.12
N ALA A 305 10.83 -18.28 -3.04
CA ALA A 305 11.47 -17.72 -1.87
C ALA A 305 11.16 -16.23 -1.67
N LYS A 306 10.78 -15.49 -2.73
CA LYS A 306 10.37 -14.08 -2.63
C LYS A 306 9.00 -13.90 -1.96
N ILE A 307 8.10 -14.86 -2.10
CA ILE A 307 6.72 -14.77 -1.60
C ILE A 307 6.64 -14.51 -0.09
N PRO A 308 7.28 -15.32 0.79
CA PRO A 308 7.21 -15.10 2.24
C PRO A 308 7.79 -13.76 2.68
N GLY A 309 8.82 -13.26 1.98
CA GLY A 309 9.40 -11.94 2.24
C GLY A 309 8.42 -10.81 1.94
N GLN A 310 7.79 -10.84 0.77
CA GLN A 310 6.76 -9.88 0.39
C GLN A 310 5.53 -9.95 1.32
N GLN A 311 5.13 -11.16 1.70
CA GLN A 311 4.02 -11.34 2.64
C GLN A 311 4.34 -10.75 4.01
N LYS A 312 5.54 -11.02 4.55
CA LYS A 312 5.98 -10.46 5.83
C LYS A 312 5.99 -8.93 5.79
N TYR A 313 6.51 -8.35 4.71
CA TYR A 313 6.49 -6.91 4.50
C TYR A 313 5.06 -6.35 4.48
N LEU A 314 4.14 -6.99 3.77
CA LEU A 314 2.73 -6.60 3.79
C LEU A 314 2.12 -6.72 5.19
N ASP A 315 2.44 -7.79 5.92
CA ASP A 315 1.95 -7.97 7.30
C ASP A 315 2.46 -6.87 8.23
N GLU A 316 3.70 -6.42 8.07
CA GLU A 316 4.28 -5.32 8.84
C GLU A 316 3.65 -3.97 8.48
N VAL A 317 3.49 -3.69 7.18
CA VAL A 317 2.87 -2.44 6.71
C VAL A 317 1.40 -2.36 7.08
N PHE A 318 0.69 -3.50 7.06
CA PHE A 318 -0.74 -3.57 7.37
C PHE A 318 -1.04 -3.98 8.82
N GLN A 319 -0.07 -3.89 9.73
CA GLN A 319 -0.35 -3.82 11.17
C GLN A 319 -0.89 -2.42 11.51
N ILE A 320 -2.10 -2.15 11.02
CA ILE A 320 -2.77 -0.87 11.17
C ILE A 320 -3.36 -0.82 12.57
N PRO A 321 -2.99 0.16 13.41
CA PRO A 321 -3.67 0.35 14.67
C PRO A 321 -5.12 0.77 14.40
N HIS A 322 -6.05 0.15 15.08
CA HIS A 322 -7.46 0.55 15.04
C HIS A 322 -7.79 1.36 16.28
N LEU A 323 -8.52 2.46 16.09
CA LEU A 323 -9.21 3.10 17.21
C LEU A 323 -10.37 2.18 17.63
N GLU A 324 -10.49 1.90 18.91
CA GLU A 324 -11.66 1.19 19.43
C GLU A 324 -12.90 2.04 19.16
N GLU A 325 -13.79 1.56 18.31
CA GLU A 325 -14.98 2.30 17.91
C GLU A 325 -16.01 2.25 19.03
N GLY A 326 -16.44 3.42 19.49
CA GLY A 326 -17.54 3.55 20.46
C GLY A 326 -18.85 3.08 19.85
N LYS A 327 -19.87 2.91 20.71
CA LYS A 327 -21.19 2.40 20.31
C LYS A 327 -22.26 3.47 20.20
N GLN A 328 -21.98 4.69 20.67
CA GLN A 328 -22.95 5.78 20.70
C GLN A 328 -23.05 6.43 19.31
N THR A 329 -24.23 6.41 18.72
CA THR A 329 -24.53 6.97 17.40
C THR A 329 -25.29 8.30 17.47
N THR A 330 -25.61 8.78 18.67
CA THR A 330 -26.33 10.04 18.91
C THR A 330 -25.68 10.82 20.03
N ILE A 331 -25.65 12.14 19.90
CA ILE A 331 -25.22 13.08 20.94
C ILE A 331 -26.43 13.83 21.44
N ASN A 332 -26.64 13.82 22.75
CA ASN A 332 -27.78 14.50 23.40
C ASN A 332 -27.23 15.49 24.43
N GLY A 333 -27.79 16.71 24.46
CA GLY A 333 -27.41 17.75 25.38
C GLY A 333 -26.54 18.85 24.75
N PRO A 334 -26.13 19.84 25.54
CA PRO A 334 -25.22 20.88 25.07
C PRO A 334 -23.87 20.32 24.67
N LEU A 335 -23.31 20.85 23.59
CA LEU A 335 -22.03 20.38 23.03
C LEU A 335 -20.83 21.02 23.76
N ASP A 336 -20.87 20.98 25.10
CA ASP A 336 -19.72 21.40 25.90
C ASP A 336 -18.56 20.44 25.74
N ILE A 337 -17.36 20.98 25.67
CA ILE A 337 -16.10 20.23 25.51
C ILE A 337 -15.29 20.33 26.80
N ARG A 338 -14.82 19.22 27.36
CA ARG A 338 -13.98 19.20 28.55
C ARG A 338 -12.79 18.27 28.38
N PHE A 339 -11.61 18.82 28.57
CA PHE A 339 -10.38 18.06 28.76
C PHE A 339 -10.17 17.83 30.26
N ASP A 340 -9.84 16.61 30.65
CA ASP A 340 -9.77 16.19 32.03
C ASP A 340 -8.48 15.38 32.27
N HIS A 341 -7.47 16.04 32.84
CA HIS A 341 -6.15 15.47 33.14
C HIS A 341 -5.53 14.72 31.95
N VAL A 342 -5.56 15.33 30.75
CA VAL A 342 -5.13 14.70 29.49
C VAL A 342 -3.61 14.66 29.39
N TRP A 343 -3.09 13.45 29.09
CA TRP A 343 -1.70 13.22 28.73
C TRP A 343 -1.64 12.58 27.36
N PHE A 344 -0.68 13.01 26.53
CA PHE A 344 -0.48 12.42 25.21
C PHE A 344 0.92 12.67 24.67
N GLY A 345 1.48 11.67 23.96
CA GLY A 345 2.71 11.77 23.18
C GLY A 345 2.66 10.94 21.89
N TYR A 346 3.14 11.47 20.78
CA TYR A 346 3.29 10.72 19.53
C TYR A 346 4.27 9.55 19.65
N ARG A 347 5.16 9.60 20.67
CA ARG A 347 6.07 8.53 21.07
C ARG A 347 5.95 8.32 22.57
N LYS A 348 5.99 7.06 23.01
CA LYS A 348 5.77 6.69 24.41
C LYS A 348 6.67 7.44 25.42
N ASP A 349 7.89 7.81 24.99
CA ASP A 349 8.89 8.42 25.89
C ASP A 349 8.95 9.95 25.82
N THR A 350 8.13 10.58 24.97
CA THR A 350 8.14 12.03 24.76
C THR A 350 6.73 12.61 24.81
N PRO A 351 6.20 12.91 26.01
CA PRO A 351 4.87 13.51 26.13
C PRO A 351 4.86 14.93 25.56
N VAL A 352 3.87 15.21 24.71
CA VAL A 352 3.59 16.52 24.10
C VAL A 352 2.55 17.28 24.90
N ILE A 353 1.55 16.58 25.42
CA ILE A 353 0.51 17.13 26.31
C ILE A 353 0.71 16.53 27.69
N LYS A 354 0.68 17.40 28.72
CA LYS A 354 0.99 17.05 30.11
C LYS A 354 -0.06 17.62 31.04
N ASP A 355 -0.90 16.76 31.59
CA ASP A 355 -1.92 17.11 32.59
C ASP A 355 -2.82 18.28 32.19
N LEU A 356 -3.31 18.25 30.94
CA LEU A 356 -4.10 19.33 30.39
C LEU A 356 -5.57 19.22 30.79
N SER A 357 -6.09 20.27 31.45
CA SER A 357 -7.49 20.35 31.86
C SER A 357 -8.06 21.73 31.55
N PHE A 358 -9.19 21.78 30.85
CA PHE A 358 -9.98 23.02 30.59
C PHE A 358 -11.38 22.66 30.12
N GLU A 359 -12.28 23.65 30.07
CA GLU A 359 -13.65 23.49 29.59
C GLU A 359 -14.00 24.57 28.58
N ILE A 360 -14.79 24.22 27.55
CA ILE A 360 -15.33 25.13 26.52
C ILE A 360 -16.83 24.92 26.46
N LYS A 361 -17.59 26.01 26.59
CA LYS A 361 -19.06 25.96 26.51
C LYS A 361 -19.53 25.98 25.06
N GLN A 362 -20.72 25.44 24.84
CA GLN A 362 -21.37 25.51 23.53
C GLN A 362 -21.53 26.99 23.08
N ASN A 363 -21.25 27.26 21.81
CA ASN A 363 -21.25 28.58 21.17
C ASN A 363 -20.15 29.54 21.66
N GLU A 364 -19.20 29.08 22.43
CA GLU A 364 -18.04 29.87 22.87
C GLU A 364 -16.97 29.91 21.78
N LYS A 365 -16.32 31.06 21.60
CA LYS A 365 -15.15 31.24 20.73
C LYS A 365 -13.89 31.21 21.56
N VAL A 366 -13.03 30.25 21.33
CA VAL A 366 -11.80 30.03 22.09
C VAL A 366 -10.58 30.12 21.21
N ALA A 367 -9.55 30.83 21.66
CA ALA A 367 -8.25 30.86 21.01
C ALA A 367 -7.22 30.10 21.84
N ILE A 368 -6.47 29.17 21.19
CA ILE A 368 -5.34 28.49 21.78
C ILE A 368 -4.06 29.24 21.35
N VAL A 369 -3.31 29.73 22.32
CA VAL A 369 -2.09 30.55 22.12
C VAL A 369 -0.89 29.88 22.79
N GLY A 370 0.30 30.07 22.24
CA GLY A 370 1.55 29.58 22.82
C GLY A 370 2.69 29.48 21.81
N PRO A 371 3.90 29.16 22.24
CA PRO A 371 5.06 28.98 21.38
C PRO A 371 4.88 27.87 20.34
N SER A 372 5.69 27.88 19.27
CA SER A 372 5.73 26.74 18.34
C SER A 372 6.15 25.47 19.05
N GLY A 373 5.47 24.35 18.74
CA GLY A 373 5.77 23.04 19.33
C GLY A 373 5.20 22.80 20.74
N CYS A 374 4.44 23.73 21.34
CA CYS A 374 3.84 23.54 22.68
C CYS A 374 2.61 22.61 22.72
N GLY A 375 2.14 22.06 21.57
CA GLY A 375 1.05 21.10 21.52
C GLY A 375 -0.31 21.65 21.03
N LYS A 376 -0.40 22.86 20.47
CA LYS A 376 -1.67 23.45 20.00
C LYS A 376 -2.40 22.60 18.95
N THR A 377 -1.71 22.22 17.87
CA THR A 377 -2.27 21.34 16.84
C THR A 377 -2.59 19.94 17.39
N THR A 378 -1.83 19.49 18.39
CA THR A 378 -2.09 18.22 19.07
C THR A 378 -3.43 18.25 19.83
N ILE A 379 -3.80 19.38 20.46
CA ILE A 379 -5.09 19.54 21.14
C ILE A 379 -6.24 19.39 20.14
N VAL A 380 -6.14 20.04 18.97
CA VAL A 380 -7.14 19.95 17.90
C VAL A 380 -7.23 18.51 17.37
N ASN A 381 -6.09 17.84 17.17
CA ASN A 381 -6.03 16.46 16.72
C ASN A 381 -6.65 15.48 17.72
N LEU A 382 -6.44 15.69 19.03
CA LEU A 382 -7.02 14.86 20.08
C LEU A 382 -8.54 15.08 20.18
N LEU A 383 -9.02 16.32 20.09
CA LEU A 383 -10.44 16.62 20.07
C LEU A 383 -11.14 16.00 18.85
N SER A 384 -10.48 16.03 17.69
CA SER A 384 -10.95 15.37 16.47
C SER A 384 -10.82 13.84 16.53
N ARG A 385 -10.31 13.32 17.64
CA ARG A 385 -10.03 11.89 17.83
C ARG A 385 -9.19 11.28 16.68
N PHE A 386 -8.22 12.06 16.18
CA PHE A 386 -7.20 11.52 15.28
C PHE A 386 -6.22 10.60 16.01
N TRP A 387 -6.18 10.73 17.35
CA TRP A 387 -5.48 9.90 18.32
C TRP A 387 -6.32 9.78 19.59
N ASP A 388 -6.22 8.66 20.27
CA ASP A 388 -6.73 8.55 21.63
C ASP A 388 -5.67 9.03 22.63
N VAL A 389 -6.12 9.55 23.77
CA VAL A 389 -5.24 10.06 24.84
C VAL A 389 -4.53 8.91 25.58
N ASP A 390 -3.29 9.13 26.04
CA ASP A 390 -2.56 8.14 26.83
C ASP A 390 -3.11 8.02 28.26
N LYS A 391 -3.51 9.15 28.87
CA LYS A 391 -4.18 9.22 30.18
C LYS A 391 -5.19 10.35 30.20
N GLY A 392 -6.14 10.27 31.13
CA GLY A 392 -7.24 11.23 31.21
C GLY A 392 -8.36 10.94 30.22
N ALA A 393 -9.19 11.92 29.97
CA ALA A 393 -10.31 11.80 29.05
C ALA A 393 -10.68 13.15 28.43
N ILE A 394 -11.26 13.11 27.23
CA ILE A 394 -11.88 14.25 26.57
C ILE A 394 -13.39 13.97 26.49
N TYR A 395 -14.18 14.91 26.96
CA TYR A 395 -15.64 14.79 26.98
C TYR A 395 -16.27 15.73 25.96
N LEU A 396 -17.31 15.25 25.29
CA LEU A 396 -18.21 16.02 24.46
C LEU A 396 -19.64 15.74 24.90
N ALA A 397 -20.42 16.82 25.21
CA ALA A 397 -21.76 16.68 25.75
C ALA A 397 -21.82 15.77 27.00
N GLY A 398 -20.82 15.87 27.87
CA GLY A 398 -20.73 15.16 29.14
C GLY A 398 -20.32 13.69 29.06
N LYS A 399 -20.02 13.14 27.85
CA LYS A 399 -19.55 11.77 27.65
C LYS A 399 -18.15 11.76 27.03
N ASP A 400 -17.36 10.74 27.37
CA ASP A 400 -16.04 10.52 26.77
C ASP A 400 -16.18 10.35 25.25
N ILE A 401 -15.33 11.04 24.48
CA ILE A 401 -15.35 10.97 23.01
C ILE A 401 -15.08 9.55 22.48
N ARG A 402 -14.44 8.70 23.27
CA ARG A 402 -14.18 7.28 22.94
C ARG A 402 -15.44 6.41 22.93
N GLU A 403 -16.52 6.85 23.60
CA GLU A 403 -17.80 6.15 23.61
C GLU A 403 -18.63 6.34 22.34
N TYR A 404 -18.36 7.44 21.60
CA TYR A 404 -19.04 7.73 20.33
C TYR A 404 -18.37 7.00 19.15
N THR A 405 -19.18 6.72 18.10
CA THR A 405 -18.59 6.34 16.82
C THR A 405 -17.85 7.52 16.21
N VAL A 406 -16.78 7.25 15.45
CA VAL A 406 -15.98 8.29 14.78
C VAL A 406 -16.87 9.13 13.84
N GLU A 407 -17.79 8.49 13.14
CA GLU A 407 -18.75 9.16 12.26
C GLU A 407 -19.65 10.17 13.02
N THR A 408 -20.12 9.79 14.22
CA THR A 408 -20.94 10.66 15.06
C THR A 408 -20.17 11.89 15.52
N LEU A 409 -18.91 11.75 15.92
CA LEU A 409 -18.04 12.88 16.28
C LEU A 409 -17.80 13.80 15.09
N PHE A 410 -17.44 13.24 13.94
CA PHE A 410 -17.19 14.07 12.75
C PHE A 410 -18.43 14.79 12.23
N LYS A 411 -19.64 14.29 12.46
CA LYS A 411 -20.87 15.06 12.16
C LYS A 411 -20.97 16.34 12.97
N GLN A 412 -20.37 16.40 14.17
CA GLN A 412 -20.44 17.58 15.03
C GLN A 412 -19.30 18.58 14.82
N MET A 413 -18.26 18.22 14.06
CA MET A 413 -17.05 19.02 13.93
C MET A 413 -16.70 19.29 12.46
N SER A 414 -16.27 20.50 12.13
CA SER A 414 -15.60 20.84 10.88
C SER A 414 -14.19 21.33 11.17
N VAL A 415 -13.19 20.78 10.50
CA VAL A 415 -11.78 21.15 10.65
C VAL A 415 -11.35 21.92 9.41
N VAL A 416 -10.78 23.10 9.58
CA VAL A 416 -10.09 23.86 8.54
C VAL A 416 -8.61 23.75 8.84
N PHE A 417 -7.91 22.94 8.07
CA PHE A 417 -6.48 22.68 8.25
C PHE A 417 -5.60 23.81 7.72
N GLN A 418 -4.40 23.92 8.23
CA GLN A 418 -3.36 24.82 7.72
C GLN A 418 -2.98 24.44 6.29
N ASP A 419 -2.67 23.16 6.05
CA ASP A 419 -2.36 22.63 4.73
C ASP A 419 -3.62 22.02 4.10
N VAL A 420 -4.17 22.72 3.10
CA VAL A 420 -5.38 22.29 2.41
C VAL A 420 -5.07 21.27 1.32
N TYR A 421 -5.64 20.09 1.44
CA TYR A 421 -5.59 19.07 0.40
C TYR A 421 -6.86 19.12 -0.48
N LEU A 422 -6.65 19.20 -1.80
CA LEU A 422 -7.69 19.12 -2.81
C LEU A 422 -7.47 17.90 -3.69
N PHE A 423 -8.54 17.15 -3.95
CA PHE A 423 -8.49 15.98 -4.82
C PHE A 423 -8.36 16.39 -6.29
N ASN A 424 -7.73 15.54 -7.09
CA ASN A 424 -7.67 15.68 -8.55
C ASN A 424 -9.06 15.41 -9.13
N ASP A 425 -9.93 16.40 -9.07
CA ASP A 425 -11.32 16.39 -9.51
C ASP A 425 -11.78 17.83 -9.76
N THR A 426 -13.04 18.04 -10.16
CA THR A 426 -13.60 19.37 -10.36
C THR A 426 -13.68 20.15 -9.03
N ILE A 427 -13.71 21.49 -9.12
CA ILE A 427 -13.97 22.34 -7.94
C ILE A 427 -15.32 22.00 -7.32
N MET A 428 -16.34 21.76 -8.15
CA MET A 428 -17.68 21.36 -7.73
C MET A 428 -17.63 20.11 -6.84
N ASN A 429 -16.97 19.04 -7.31
CA ASN A 429 -16.85 17.78 -6.57
C ASN A 429 -16.00 17.92 -5.31
N ASN A 430 -14.95 18.72 -5.37
CA ASN A 430 -14.13 19.02 -4.21
C ASN A 430 -14.93 19.68 -3.07
N ILE A 431 -15.91 20.53 -3.37
CA ILE A 431 -16.78 21.15 -2.37
C ILE A 431 -17.88 20.17 -1.95
N ARG A 432 -18.53 19.48 -2.90
CA ARG A 432 -19.59 18.48 -2.66
C ARG A 432 -19.13 17.32 -1.77
N PHE A 433 -17.82 17.07 -1.70
CA PHE A 433 -17.24 16.04 -0.82
C PHE A 433 -17.70 16.16 0.64
N ALA A 434 -17.97 17.39 1.13
CA ALA A 434 -18.45 17.63 2.50
C ALA A 434 -19.91 17.16 2.73
N LYS A 435 -20.74 17.16 1.67
CA LYS A 435 -22.16 16.77 1.69
C LYS A 435 -22.53 16.24 0.30
N PRO A 436 -22.38 14.92 0.05
CA PRO A 436 -22.57 14.32 -1.28
C PRO A 436 -23.92 14.56 -1.93
N GLU A 437 -24.97 14.70 -1.10
CA GLU A 437 -26.35 14.97 -1.52
C GLU A 437 -26.65 16.47 -1.78
N ALA A 438 -25.67 17.35 -1.63
CA ALA A 438 -25.85 18.78 -1.83
C ALA A 438 -26.21 19.09 -3.30
N THR A 439 -27.21 19.97 -3.46
CA THR A 439 -27.58 20.53 -4.76
C THR A 439 -26.53 21.53 -5.25
N ASP A 440 -26.47 21.76 -6.56
CA ASP A 440 -25.58 22.75 -7.16
C ASP A 440 -25.85 24.15 -6.58
N GLN A 441 -27.11 24.48 -6.30
CA GLN A 441 -27.47 25.76 -5.70
C GLN A 441 -26.89 25.93 -4.29
N GLU A 442 -26.94 24.91 -3.44
CA GLU A 442 -26.29 24.92 -2.13
C GLU A 442 -24.80 25.17 -2.24
N ILE A 443 -24.14 24.55 -3.22
CA ILE A 443 -22.71 24.74 -3.48
C ILE A 443 -22.43 26.19 -3.93
N PHE A 444 -23.23 26.74 -4.84
CA PHE A 444 -23.07 28.15 -5.27
C PHE A 444 -23.24 29.12 -4.11
N ASP A 445 -24.20 28.86 -3.22
CA ASP A 445 -24.48 29.74 -2.08
C ASP A 445 -23.33 29.69 -1.05
N VAL A 446 -22.79 28.51 -0.74
CA VAL A 446 -21.63 28.44 0.17
C VAL A 446 -20.36 29.01 -0.47
N CYS A 447 -20.19 28.91 -1.79
CA CYS A 447 -19.08 29.55 -2.50
C CYS A 447 -19.13 31.08 -2.45
N LYS A 448 -20.32 31.67 -2.51
CA LYS A 448 -20.50 33.13 -2.28
C LYS A 448 -20.09 33.51 -0.86
N LYS A 449 -20.55 32.75 0.16
CA LYS A 449 -20.20 32.95 1.56
C LYS A 449 -18.72 32.80 1.83
N ALA A 450 -18.09 31.76 1.22
CA ALA A 450 -16.65 31.48 1.31
C ALA A 450 -15.79 32.40 0.43
N ARG A 451 -16.37 33.40 -0.25
CA ARG A 451 -15.63 34.31 -1.15
C ARG A 451 -14.85 33.61 -2.26
N CYS A 452 -15.30 32.42 -2.70
CA CYS A 452 -14.64 31.69 -3.78
C CYS A 452 -15.36 31.81 -5.13
N ALA A 453 -16.61 32.25 -5.19
CA ALA A 453 -17.38 32.36 -6.42
C ALA A 453 -16.73 33.29 -7.46
N GLU A 454 -16.08 34.38 -7.04
CA GLU A 454 -15.45 35.34 -7.94
C GLU A 454 -14.26 34.76 -8.68
N PHE A 455 -13.31 34.12 -7.99
CA PHE A 455 -12.16 33.54 -8.67
C PHE A 455 -12.56 32.32 -9.51
N ILE A 456 -13.54 31.51 -9.05
CA ILE A 456 -14.04 30.36 -9.80
C ILE A 456 -14.65 30.81 -11.13
N SER A 457 -15.39 31.94 -11.15
CA SER A 457 -16.00 32.47 -12.37
C SER A 457 -14.96 32.95 -13.41
N LYS A 458 -13.75 33.27 -12.99
CA LYS A 458 -12.63 33.66 -13.86
C LYS A 458 -11.91 32.48 -14.50
N LEU A 459 -12.15 31.25 -14.01
CA LEU A 459 -11.56 30.04 -14.57
C LEU A 459 -12.27 29.61 -15.86
N PRO A 460 -11.57 29.04 -16.85
CA PRO A 460 -12.13 28.72 -18.17
C PRO A 460 -13.37 27.82 -18.12
N GLN A 461 -13.44 26.90 -17.16
CA GLN A 461 -14.53 25.94 -16.99
C GLN A 461 -15.35 26.21 -15.70
N GLY A 462 -15.10 27.34 -15.00
CA GLY A 462 -15.80 27.68 -13.75
C GLY A 462 -15.71 26.55 -12.73
N TYR A 463 -16.84 26.14 -12.21
CA TYR A 463 -16.95 25.07 -11.19
C TYR A 463 -16.54 23.68 -11.71
N GLU A 464 -16.59 23.44 -13.02
CA GLU A 464 -16.15 22.19 -13.66
C GLU A 464 -14.64 22.16 -13.94
N THR A 465 -13.91 23.18 -13.53
CA THR A 465 -12.44 23.21 -13.67
C THR A 465 -11.84 22.07 -12.84
N ILE A 466 -11.07 21.19 -13.49
CA ILE A 466 -10.33 20.12 -12.84
C ILE A 466 -9.11 20.71 -12.14
N ILE A 467 -9.00 20.42 -10.86
CA ILE A 467 -7.88 20.83 -10.01
C ILE A 467 -6.86 19.67 -10.02
N GLY A 468 -5.60 19.98 -10.30
CA GLY A 468 -4.53 18.98 -10.20
C GLY A 468 -4.32 18.47 -8.76
N GLU A 469 -3.54 17.41 -8.63
CA GLU A 469 -3.24 16.79 -7.33
C GLU A 469 -2.75 17.83 -6.30
N GLY A 470 -3.34 17.80 -5.10
CA GLY A 470 -3.05 18.77 -4.05
C GLY A 470 -3.42 20.22 -4.40
N GLY A 471 -4.20 20.45 -5.47
CA GLY A 471 -4.58 21.81 -5.88
C GLY A 471 -3.46 22.55 -6.62
N ALA A 472 -2.62 21.86 -7.38
CA ALA A 472 -1.41 22.42 -8.02
C ALA A 472 -1.66 23.70 -8.84
N ASN A 473 -2.88 23.88 -9.36
CA ASN A 473 -3.25 25.00 -10.24
C ASN A 473 -3.88 26.19 -9.49
N LEU A 474 -3.96 26.14 -8.16
CA LEU A 474 -4.59 27.18 -7.34
C LEU A 474 -3.58 27.81 -6.36
N SER A 475 -3.76 29.10 -6.09
CA SER A 475 -3.01 29.79 -5.02
C SER A 475 -3.39 29.25 -3.62
N GLY A 476 -2.54 29.48 -2.62
CA GLY A 476 -2.81 29.08 -1.24
C GLY A 476 -4.12 29.65 -0.70
N GLY A 477 -4.41 30.91 -1.01
CA GLY A 477 -5.66 31.57 -0.59
C GLY A 477 -6.91 31.01 -1.26
N GLU A 478 -6.84 30.62 -2.54
CA GLU A 478 -7.95 29.97 -3.25
C GLU A 478 -8.23 28.58 -2.68
N LYS A 479 -7.20 27.78 -2.40
CA LYS A 479 -7.33 26.48 -1.73
C LYS A 479 -8.02 26.63 -0.38
N GLN A 480 -7.60 27.63 0.41
CA GLN A 480 -8.15 27.88 1.73
C GLN A 480 -9.63 28.24 1.66
N ARG A 481 -10.04 29.11 0.72
CA ARG A 481 -11.46 29.46 0.53
C ARG A 481 -12.30 28.25 0.09
N ILE A 482 -11.78 27.34 -0.72
CA ILE A 482 -12.46 26.08 -1.05
C ILE A 482 -12.61 25.20 0.21
N SER A 483 -11.59 25.13 1.08
CA SER A 483 -11.68 24.42 2.35
C SER A 483 -12.75 25.01 3.28
N ILE A 484 -12.84 26.33 3.34
CA ILE A 484 -13.89 27.03 4.10
C ILE A 484 -15.28 26.76 3.49
N ALA A 485 -15.40 26.72 2.14
CA ALA A 485 -16.65 26.35 1.48
C ALA A 485 -17.10 24.92 1.85
N ARG A 486 -16.16 23.97 1.94
CA ARG A 486 -16.43 22.62 2.46
C ARG A 486 -16.99 22.66 3.89
N ALA A 487 -16.36 23.44 4.77
CA ALA A 487 -16.79 23.57 6.16
C ALA A 487 -18.16 24.23 6.29
N LEU A 488 -18.45 25.25 5.47
CA LEU A 488 -19.77 25.89 5.38
C LEU A 488 -20.86 24.94 4.88
N LEU A 489 -20.56 24.13 3.86
CA LEU A 489 -21.50 23.15 3.30
C LEU A 489 -21.83 22.04 4.30
N LYS A 490 -20.86 21.61 5.09
CA LYS A 490 -21.03 20.63 6.17
C LYS A 490 -21.89 21.15 7.31
N ASP A 491 -21.79 22.43 7.60
CA ASP A 491 -22.55 23.15 8.62
C ASP A 491 -22.53 22.54 10.04
N ALA A 492 -21.35 22.05 10.45
CA ALA A 492 -21.15 21.45 11.77
C ALA A 492 -21.21 22.51 12.89
N PRO A 493 -21.72 22.18 14.11
CA PRO A 493 -21.85 23.12 15.24
C PRO A 493 -20.50 23.47 15.91
N ILE A 494 -19.45 22.67 15.72
CA ILE A 494 -18.11 22.92 16.26
C ILE A 494 -17.16 23.15 15.10
N ILE A 495 -16.41 24.25 15.11
CA ILE A 495 -15.43 24.63 14.11
C ILE A 495 -14.04 24.61 14.73
N LEU A 496 -13.13 23.85 14.12
CA LEU A 496 -11.72 23.79 14.50
C LEU A 496 -10.89 24.47 13.41
N LEU A 497 -10.16 25.53 13.78
CA LEU A 497 -9.34 26.32 12.86
C LEU A 497 -7.87 26.16 13.21
N ASP A 498 -7.08 25.54 12.34
CA ASP A 498 -5.63 25.43 12.49
C ASP A 498 -4.93 26.39 11.51
N GLU A 499 -4.43 27.50 12.02
CA GLU A 499 -3.64 28.52 11.29
C GLU A 499 -4.17 28.90 9.89
N ALA A 500 -5.46 29.02 9.72
CA ALA A 500 -6.13 29.15 8.41
C ALA A 500 -5.64 30.34 7.51
N THR A 501 -4.73 31.20 8.00
CA THR A 501 -4.28 32.41 7.28
C THR A 501 -2.74 32.58 7.26
N SER A 502 -1.94 31.62 7.70
CA SER A 502 -0.49 31.78 7.91
C SER A 502 0.35 31.94 6.64
N SER A 503 -0.14 31.49 5.49
CA SER A 503 0.64 31.39 4.24
C SER A 503 0.03 32.19 3.07
N VAL A 504 -0.76 33.24 3.35
CA VAL A 504 -1.57 33.94 2.33
C VAL A 504 -1.12 35.40 2.18
N ASP A 505 -1.16 35.90 0.96
CA ASP A 505 -0.93 37.32 0.63
C ASP A 505 -2.00 38.24 1.22
N PRO A 506 -1.70 39.53 1.47
CA PRO A 506 -2.60 40.45 2.17
C PRO A 506 -3.98 40.68 1.51
N GLU A 507 -4.08 40.58 0.18
CA GLU A 507 -5.35 40.75 -0.53
C GLU A 507 -6.30 39.57 -0.29
N ASN A 508 -5.78 38.35 -0.37
CA ASN A 508 -6.53 37.14 -0.09
C ASN A 508 -6.84 36.97 1.41
N GLU A 509 -6.04 37.57 2.28
CA GLU A 509 -6.24 37.49 3.72
C GLU A 509 -7.60 38.09 4.15
N ALA A 510 -7.96 39.26 3.65
CA ALA A 510 -9.24 39.92 3.99
C ALA A 510 -10.45 39.07 3.58
N GLU A 511 -10.37 38.46 2.39
CA GLU A 511 -11.41 37.54 1.87
C GLU A 511 -11.55 36.28 2.70
N ILE A 512 -10.43 35.71 3.15
CA ILE A 512 -10.40 34.51 3.99
C ILE A 512 -10.98 34.82 5.38
N LEU A 513 -10.61 35.96 5.99
CA LEU A 513 -11.15 36.37 7.28
C LEU A 513 -12.66 36.58 7.21
N ALA A 514 -13.15 37.24 6.16
CA ALA A 514 -14.59 37.41 5.95
C ALA A 514 -15.33 36.05 5.79
N ALA A 515 -14.71 35.08 5.11
CA ALA A 515 -15.25 33.73 4.97
C ALA A 515 -15.26 32.96 6.31
N ILE A 516 -14.19 33.10 7.11
CA ILE A 516 -14.10 32.52 8.47
C ILE A 516 -15.16 33.14 9.40
N ASP A 517 -15.33 34.45 9.35
CA ASP A 517 -16.35 35.11 10.15
C ASP A 517 -17.76 34.58 9.84
N GLU A 518 -18.06 34.35 8.56
CA GLU A 518 -19.34 33.76 8.15
C GLU A 518 -19.46 32.29 8.65
N LEU A 519 -18.39 31.51 8.57
CA LEU A 519 -18.35 30.14 9.06
C LEU A 519 -18.60 30.03 10.56
N CYS A 520 -18.08 30.98 11.35
CA CYS A 520 -18.08 30.96 12.82
C CYS A 520 -19.35 31.51 13.46
N LYS A 521 -20.32 32.01 12.68
CA LYS A 521 -21.56 32.58 13.23
C LYS A 521 -22.40 31.57 13.99
N GLY A 522 -22.64 31.81 15.28
CA GLY A 522 -23.51 30.98 16.13
C GLY A 522 -22.97 29.58 16.42
N LYS A 523 -21.66 29.39 16.32
CA LYS A 523 -20.99 28.07 16.49
C LYS A 523 -19.94 28.12 17.60
N THR A 524 -19.63 26.97 18.16
CA THR A 524 -18.44 26.79 19.01
C THR A 524 -17.20 26.81 18.13
N VAL A 525 -16.26 27.70 18.44
CA VAL A 525 -15.04 27.88 17.62
C VAL A 525 -13.80 27.66 18.46
N ILE A 526 -12.92 26.78 18.02
CA ILE A 526 -11.61 26.58 18.61
C ILE A 526 -10.58 26.94 17.56
N SER A 527 -9.81 28.01 17.78
CA SER A 527 -8.82 28.50 16.82
C SER A 527 -7.41 28.44 17.40
N ILE A 528 -6.48 27.89 16.63
CA ILE A 528 -5.04 28.06 16.91
C ILE A 528 -4.66 29.44 16.36
N ALA A 529 -4.43 30.38 17.27
CA ALA A 529 -4.24 31.76 16.89
C ALA A 529 -2.77 32.16 16.81
N HIS A 530 -2.36 32.56 15.61
CA HIS A 530 -1.05 33.17 15.35
C HIS A 530 -1.16 34.69 15.10
N ARG A 531 -2.39 35.25 15.04
CA ARG A 531 -2.62 36.67 14.78
C ARG A 531 -3.32 37.36 15.96
N ILE A 532 -2.89 38.59 16.23
CA ILE A 532 -3.43 39.39 17.35
C ILE A 532 -4.93 39.63 17.15
N SER A 533 -5.36 39.99 15.93
CA SER A 533 -6.78 40.28 15.61
C SER A 533 -7.71 39.09 15.90
N THR A 534 -7.26 37.89 15.67
CA THR A 534 -8.06 36.68 15.97
C THR A 534 -8.18 36.46 17.47
N VAL A 535 -7.12 36.78 18.24
CA VAL A 535 -7.11 36.57 19.68
C VAL A 535 -7.92 37.65 20.44
N GLU A 536 -7.96 38.87 19.91
CA GLU A 536 -8.70 39.99 20.52
C GLU A 536 -10.24 39.82 20.40
N SER A 537 -10.72 39.01 19.46
CA SER A 537 -12.15 38.86 19.14
C SER A 537 -12.82 37.62 19.75
N VAL A 538 -12.11 36.84 20.56
CA VAL A 538 -12.63 35.59 21.17
C VAL A 538 -13.15 35.83 22.59
N ASP A 539 -14.03 34.94 23.04
CA ASP A 539 -14.62 34.99 24.39
C ASP A 539 -13.62 34.51 25.46
N HIS A 540 -12.72 33.57 25.09
CA HIS A 540 -11.82 32.91 26.01
C HIS A 540 -10.49 32.56 25.32
N ILE A 541 -9.39 32.71 26.06
CA ILE A 541 -8.02 32.41 25.59
C ILE A 541 -7.40 31.36 26.50
N LEU A 542 -6.86 30.29 25.89
CA LEU A 542 -6.09 29.24 26.56
C LEU A 542 -4.61 29.40 26.18
N VAL A 543 -3.77 29.65 27.16
CA VAL A 543 -2.33 29.83 26.95
C VAL A 543 -1.61 28.54 27.31
N ILE A 544 -1.10 27.89 26.28
CA ILE A 544 -0.40 26.59 26.40
C ILE A 544 1.10 26.82 26.32
N ASN A 545 1.82 26.26 27.28
CA ASN A 545 3.27 26.24 27.25
C ASN A 545 3.78 24.90 27.78
N ASP A 546 4.78 24.31 27.11
CA ASP A 546 5.36 23.00 27.44
C ASP A 546 4.31 21.89 27.67
N GLY A 547 3.25 21.89 26.85
CA GLY A 547 2.19 20.87 26.88
C GLY A 547 1.14 21.01 27.97
N SER A 548 1.16 22.08 28.77
CA SER A 548 0.23 22.32 29.86
C SER A 548 -0.44 23.69 29.77
N LEU A 549 -1.62 23.83 30.37
CA LEU A 549 -2.33 25.11 30.48
C LEU A 549 -1.62 25.95 31.53
N GLN A 550 -1.19 27.17 31.16
CA GLN A 550 -0.52 28.11 32.05
C GLN A 550 -1.39 29.26 32.48
N GLU A 551 -2.19 29.80 31.54
CA GLU A 551 -3.05 30.92 31.77
C GLU A 551 -4.37 30.71 31.01
N GLU A 552 -5.48 31.17 31.56
CA GLU A 552 -6.76 31.19 30.87
C GLU A 552 -7.52 32.45 31.26
N GLY A 553 -8.32 33.00 30.34
CA GLY A 553 -9.12 34.22 30.60
C GLY A 553 -9.39 35.03 29.35
N LYS A 554 -9.89 36.26 29.53
CA LYS A 554 -10.12 37.20 28.43
C LYS A 554 -8.87 37.99 28.07
N HIS A 555 -8.85 38.53 26.85
CA HIS A 555 -7.73 39.34 26.36
C HIS A 555 -7.27 40.41 27.32
N GLU A 556 -8.23 41.23 27.84
CA GLU A 556 -7.94 42.34 28.74
C GLU A 556 -7.37 41.89 30.10
N GLU A 557 -7.89 40.79 30.65
CA GLU A 557 -7.45 40.21 31.92
C GLU A 557 -6.01 39.69 31.80
N LEU A 558 -5.72 38.92 30.73
CA LEU A 558 -4.42 38.34 30.52
C LEU A 558 -3.33 39.37 30.19
N ILE A 559 -3.68 40.46 29.54
CA ILE A 559 -2.76 41.60 29.33
C ILE A 559 -2.40 42.28 30.65
N GLN A 560 -3.43 42.51 31.53
CA GLN A 560 -3.21 43.15 32.84
C GLN A 560 -2.35 42.28 33.77
N ASN A 561 -2.51 40.98 33.71
CA ASN A 561 -1.74 40.02 34.52
C ASN A 561 -0.25 40.04 34.21
N GLY A 562 0.17 40.54 33.03
CA GLY A 562 1.58 40.68 32.66
C GLY A 562 2.33 39.35 32.47
N GLY A 563 1.62 38.25 32.28
CA GLY A 563 2.17 36.89 32.17
C GLY A 563 2.71 36.52 30.79
N ILE A 564 2.69 35.21 30.47
CA ILE A 564 3.17 34.65 29.20
C ILE A 564 2.41 35.25 28.03
N TYR A 565 1.10 35.38 28.15
CA TYR A 565 0.24 35.99 27.12
C TYR A 565 0.63 37.41 26.79
N ALA A 566 0.79 38.27 27.82
CA ALA A 566 1.19 39.67 27.64
C ALA A 566 2.54 39.77 26.93
N GLY A 567 3.51 38.93 27.32
CA GLY A 567 4.82 38.80 26.64
C GLY A 567 4.69 38.42 25.17
N PHE A 568 3.81 37.45 24.86
CA PHE A 568 3.55 36.99 23.49
C PHE A 568 2.94 38.12 22.62
N ILE A 569 1.95 38.87 23.14
CA ILE A 569 1.33 39.99 22.43
C ILE A 569 2.34 41.11 22.22
N LYS A 570 3.15 41.45 23.23
CA LYS A 570 4.19 42.49 23.14
C LYS A 570 5.19 42.13 22.03
N SER A 571 5.77 40.95 22.06
CA SER A 571 6.73 40.51 21.06
C SER A 571 6.16 40.57 19.62
N ARG A 572 4.88 40.29 19.45
CA ARG A 572 4.21 40.34 18.13
C ARG A 572 3.86 41.78 17.70
N ARG A 573 3.51 42.67 18.63
CA ARG A 573 3.34 44.11 18.32
C ARG A 573 4.66 44.72 17.92
N ASP A 574 5.73 44.43 18.63
CA ASP A 574 7.09 44.90 18.33
C ASP A 574 7.55 44.41 16.95
N ALA A 575 7.29 43.15 16.58
CA ALA A 575 7.59 42.60 15.27
C ALA A 575 6.79 43.27 14.12
N LYS A 576 5.54 43.68 14.34
CA LYS A 576 4.73 44.46 13.38
C LYS A 576 5.21 45.90 13.23
N GLY A 577 5.80 46.48 14.28
CA GLY A 577 6.34 47.86 14.30
C GLY A 577 7.70 47.99 13.62
N TRP A 578 8.38 46.89 13.30
CA TRP A 578 9.67 46.90 12.61
C TRP A 578 9.45 47.33 11.15
N ARG A 579 9.57 48.64 10.88
CA ARG A 579 9.81 49.17 9.54
C ARG A 579 11.32 49.23 9.34
N ILE A 580 11.80 48.65 8.27
CA ILE A 580 13.14 48.95 7.76
C ILE A 580 13.09 50.44 7.37
N GLU A 581 13.70 51.33 8.17
CA GLU A 581 14.03 52.67 7.72
C GLU A 581 15.10 52.53 6.64
N ASN A 582 14.75 52.89 5.39
CA ASN A 582 15.69 53.00 4.28
C ASN A 582 16.56 54.26 4.42
#